data_c7bfb4facad63c3371a8ffd773d6b473
#
_entry.id   c7bfb4facad63c3371a8ffd773d6b473
#
_cell.length_a   1.000
_cell.length_b   1.000
_cell.length_c   1.000
_cell.angle_alpha   90.00
_cell.angle_beta   90.00
_cell.angle_gamma   90.00
#
_symmetry.space_group_name_H-M   'P 1'
#
loop_
_entity.id
_entity.type
_entity.pdbx_description
1 polymer ?
#
loop_
_entity_poly.entity_id
_entity_poly.type
_entity_poly.pdbx_seq_one_letter_code
_entity_poly.pdbx_strand_id
1 'polypeptide(L)' 'MSDDIMLYKDVATGAVYVVASRDHQGVTLRDLDSEPGDPDGVIVVSEWGLWDAVQSGRWERLSI' A
#
# COMPACT_ATOMS: atom_id res chain seq x y z
N MET A 1 -16.28 0.82 -16.60
CA MET A 1 -15.87 0.39 -15.26
C MET A 1 -14.44 0.78 -15.01
N SER A 2 -14.23 1.57 -14.02
CA SER A 2 -12.88 2.01 -13.72
C SER A 2 -12.28 1.09 -12.69
N ASP A 3 -11.16 0.53 -13.01
CA ASP A 3 -10.36 -0.18 -12.04
C ASP A 3 -9.45 0.84 -11.38
N ASP A 4 -9.94 1.42 -10.29
CA ASP A 4 -9.15 2.39 -9.56
C ASP A 4 -8.00 1.67 -8.90
N ILE A 5 -6.82 1.87 -9.44
CA ILE A 5 -5.62 1.34 -8.82
C ILE A 5 -5.21 2.29 -7.70
N MET A 6 -5.22 1.79 -6.48
CA MET A 6 -4.82 2.57 -5.32
C MET A 6 -3.36 2.31 -5.04
N LEU A 7 -2.59 3.39 -5.03
CA LEU A 7 -1.17 3.35 -4.70
C LEU A 7 -0.94 4.16 -3.44
N TYR A 8 0.04 3.72 -2.65
CA TYR A 8 0.47 4.43 -1.46
C TYR A 8 1.98 4.60 -1.51
N LYS A 9 2.44 5.81 -1.22
CA LYS A 9 3.86 6.11 -1.22
C LYS A 9 4.31 6.37 0.21
N ASP A 10 5.36 5.70 0.63
CA ASP A 10 6.02 5.98 1.89
C ASP A 10 6.89 7.21 1.69
N VAL A 11 6.52 8.32 2.33
CA VAL A 11 7.20 9.60 2.14
C VAL A 11 8.65 9.53 2.64
N ALA A 12 8.90 8.77 3.69
CA ALA A 12 10.23 8.68 4.29
C ALA A 12 11.22 7.93 3.41
N THR A 13 10.77 6.84 2.76
CA THR A 13 11.65 5.98 1.96
C THR A 13 11.49 6.18 0.47
N GLY A 14 10.36 6.75 0.04
CA GLY A 14 10.02 6.87 -1.37
C GLY A 14 9.45 5.60 -1.98
N ALA A 15 9.30 4.53 -1.21
CA ALA A 15 8.75 3.28 -1.71
C ALA A 15 7.27 3.45 -2.07
N VAL A 16 6.86 2.84 -3.17
CA VAL A 16 5.48 2.89 -3.64
C VAL A 16 4.89 1.50 -3.58
N TYR A 17 3.70 1.40 -3.00
CA TYR A 17 2.99 0.15 -2.80
C TYR A 17 1.66 0.16 -3.54
N VAL A 18 1.27 -0.99 -4.08
CA VAL A 18 -0.04 -1.17 -4.70
C VAL A 18 -0.87 -2.08 -3.80
N VAL A 19 -2.17 -1.78 -3.69
CA VAL A 19 -3.09 -2.63 -2.94
C VAL A 19 -3.31 -3.92 -3.73
N ALA A 20 -2.83 -5.03 -3.18
CA ALA A 20 -2.96 -6.33 -3.82
C ALA A 20 -4.27 -7.01 -3.42
N SER A 21 -4.67 -6.89 -2.16
CA SER A 21 -5.93 -7.44 -1.68
C SER A 21 -6.33 -6.75 -0.38
N ARG A 22 -7.58 -6.95 -0.01
CA ARG A 22 -8.14 -6.38 1.21
C ARG A 22 -9.11 -7.39 1.78
N ASP A 23 -8.94 -7.71 3.05
CA ASP A 23 -9.82 -8.66 3.74
C ASP A 23 -10.00 -8.23 5.20
N HIS A 24 -10.62 -9.10 6.00
CA HIS A 24 -10.89 -8.78 7.41
C HIS A 24 -9.63 -8.69 8.27
N GLN A 25 -8.51 -9.20 7.78
CA GLN A 25 -7.23 -9.12 8.50
C GLN A 25 -6.50 -7.81 8.20
N GLY A 26 -6.86 -7.14 7.12
CA GLY A 26 -6.25 -5.88 6.75
C GLY A 26 -6.05 -5.73 5.26
N VAL A 27 -5.12 -4.89 4.90
CA VAL A 27 -4.81 -4.56 3.51
C VAL A 27 -3.45 -5.13 3.18
N THR A 28 -3.39 -5.93 2.12
CA THR A 28 -2.12 -6.46 1.63
C THR A 28 -1.58 -5.54 0.56
N LEU A 29 -0.37 -5.05 0.78
CA LEU A 29 0.30 -4.12 -0.12
C LEU A 29 1.53 -4.79 -0.72
N ARG A 30 1.80 -4.51 -1.98
CA ARG A 30 2.97 -5.02 -2.66
C ARG A 30 3.84 -3.86 -3.11
N ASP A 31 5.14 -3.94 -2.81
CA ASP A 31 6.12 -2.96 -3.26
C ASP A 31 6.29 -3.08 -4.77
N LEU A 32 6.12 -1.99 -5.49
CA LEU A 32 6.25 -1.99 -6.95
C LEU A 32 7.68 -2.27 -7.41
N ASP A 33 8.66 -1.99 -6.57
CA ASP A 33 10.06 -2.25 -6.90
C ASP A 33 10.48 -3.69 -6.64
N SER A 34 9.62 -4.49 -5.99
CA SER A 34 9.92 -5.88 -5.73
C SER A 34 9.53 -6.74 -6.94
N GLU A 35 10.16 -7.89 -7.06
CA GLU A 35 9.79 -8.84 -8.10
C GLU A 35 8.46 -9.51 -7.77
N PRO A 36 7.65 -9.86 -8.78
CA PRO A 36 6.42 -10.62 -8.54
C PRO A 36 6.73 -11.93 -7.83
N GLY A 37 6.00 -12.19 -6.76
CA GLY A 37 6.19 -13.40 -5.98
C GLY A 37 7.24 -13.30 -4.88
N ASP A 38 7.91 -12.16 -4.75
CA ASP A 38 8.87 -11.95 -3.67
C ASP A 38 8.10 -11.73 -2.36
N PRO A 39 8.23 -12.65 -1.39
CA PRO A 39 7.51 -12.49 -0.12
C PRO A 39 7.97 -11.28 0.68
N ASP A 40 9.20 -10.82 0.48
CA ASP A 40 9.71 -9.66 1.18
C ASP A 40 9.16 -8.35 0.63
N GLY A 41 8.57 -8.41 -0.56
CA GLY A 41 7.94 -7.25 -1.18
C GLY A 41 6.48 -7.05 -0.81
N VAL A 42 5.95 -7.88 0.09
CA VAL A 42 4.54 -7.84 0.48
C VAL A 42 4.45 -7.53 1.97
N ILE A 43 3.59 -6.57 2.31
CA ILE A 43 3.31 -6.23 3.71
C ILE A 43 1.79 -6.25 3.92
N VAL A 44 1.40 -6.56 5.15
CA VAL A 44 -0.01 -6.51 5.55
C VAL A 44 -0.15 -5.48 6.65
N VAL A 45 -1.05 -4.52 6.45
CA VAL A 45 -1.32 -3.48 7.43
C VAL A 45 -2.80 -3.48 7.76
N SER A 46 -3.14 -3.09 8.98
CA SER A 46 -4.54 -2.95 9.35
C SER A 46 -5.15 -1.73 8.63
N GLU A 47 -6.46 -1.77 8.46
CA GLU A 47 -7.18 -0.61 7.90
C GLU A 47 -6.89 0.65 8.72
N TRP A 48 -6.87 0.53 10.04
CA TRP A 48 -6.57 1.63 10.94
C TRP A 48 -5.15 2.13 10.77
N GLY A 49 -4.18 1.20 10.67
CA GLY A 49 -2.78 1.57 10.50
C GLY A 49 -2.55 2.30 9.19
N LEU A 50 -3.18 1.84 8.13
CA LEU A 50 -3.09 2.49 6.83
C LEU A 50 -3.72 3.89 6.87
N TRP A 51 -4.91 4.00 7.43
CA TRP A 51 -5.59 5.28 7.56
C TRP A 51 -4.75 6.28 8.37
N ASP A 52 -4.23 5.82 9.51
CA ASP A 52 -3.40 6.66 10.37
C ASP A 52 -2.14 7.13 9.65
N ALA A 53 -1.49 6.25 8.91
CA ALA A 53 -0.30 6.61 8.15
C ALA A 53 -0.59 7.71 7.12
N VAL A 54 -1.73 7.62 6.45
CA VAL A 54 -2.14 8.63 5.47
C VAL A 54 -2.49 9.94 6.17
N GLN A 55 -3.23 9.89 7.26
CA GLN A 55 -3.65 11.08 8.00
C GLN A 55 -2.47 11.81 8.63
N SER A 56 -1.47 11.08 9.09
CA SER A 56 -0.28 11.66 9.72
C SER A 56 0.74 12.17 8.71
N GLY A 57 0.55 11.91 7.42
CA GLY A 57 1.47 12.34 6.38
C GLY A 57 2.66 11.43 6.18
N ARG A 58 2.72 10.29 6.88
CA ARG A 58 3.80 9.32 6.68
C ARG A 58 3.69 8.63 5.33
N TRP A 59 2.47 8.42 4.86
CA TRP A 59 2.18 7.83 3.56
C TRP A 59 1.27 8.76 2.78
N GLU A 60 1.46 8.77 1.46
CA GLU A 60 0.66 9.57 0.56
C GLU A 60 -0.15 8.66 -0.34
N ARG A 61 -1.45 8.90 -0.41
CA ARG A 61 -2.32 8.13 -1.30
C ARG A 61 -2.23 8.72 -2.70
N LEU A 62 -1.88 7.88 -3.66
CA LEU A 62 -1.80 8.25 -5.06
C LEU A 62 -2.93 7.57 -5.82
N SER A 63 -3.50 8.26 -6.78
CA SER A 63 -4.50 7.67 -7.67
C SER A 63 -4.07 7.86 -9.11
N ILE A 64 -4.39 6.87 -9.92
CA ILE A 64 -4.08 6.89 -11.35
C ILE A 64 -5.33 7.13 -12.16
#